data_6865a9ed7ab2247637070d372e1631e1
#
_entry.id   6865a9ed7ab2247637070d372e1631e1
#
_cell.length_a   1.000
_cell.length_b   1.000
_cell.length_c   1.000
_cell.angle_alpha   90.00
_cell.angle_beta   90.00
_cell.angle_gamma   90.00
#
_symmetry.space_group_name_H-M   'P 1'
#
loop_
_entity.id
_entity.type
_entity.pdbx_description
1 polymer ?
#
loop_
_entity_poly.entity_id
_entity_poly.type
_entity_poly.pdbx_seq_one_letter_code
_entity_poly.pdbx_strand_id
1 'polypeptide(L)'
;PRLDWWENLDVDQRQLSFVLNRRNWVRTVLICEDLARFDPVLPAINAIGPNLVIALLLDGPQLSTRWPARYATVLADDPGSAVLSLTSLGMVERARKRGVDFRRVVGLWKDPSGQTKELELPENHHGLVLTLTLRDSTQWTMDRRSDDGMSTHLTLSGVRSVRTTSKSGWLLRTPTDSPSQRTS
;
A
#
# COMPACT_ATOMS: atom_id res chain seq x y z
N PRO A 1 -34.69 4.45 1.14
CA PRO A 1 -34.27 4.00 -0.17
C PRO A 1 -32.78 3.73 -0.17
N ARG A 2 -32.35 2.52 -0.54
CA ARG A 2 -30.94 2.25 -0.84
C ARG A 2 -30.64 2.98 -2.13
N LEU A 3 -29.74 3.97 -2.09
CA LEU A 3 -29.19 4.55 -3.30
C LEU A 3 -28.12 3.55 -3.78
N ASP A 4 -28.40 2.90 -4.88
CA ASP A 4 -27.41 2.07 -5.59
C ASP A 4 -26.55 3.02 -6.41
N TRP A 5 -25.33 3.29 -5.91
CA TRP A 5 -24.34 4.05 -6.65
C TRP A 5 -23.52 3.10 -7.51
N TRP A 6 -23.45 3.39 -8.79
CA TRP A 6 -22.59 2.68 -9.74
C TRP A 6 -21.41 3.58 -10.07
N GLU A 7 -20.22 3.02 -10.03
CA GLU A 7 -19.04 3.71 -10.50
C GLU A 7 -19.07 3.76 -12.03
N ASN A 8 -18.98 4.97 -12.59
CA ASN A 8 -18.79 5.15 -14.03
C ASN A 8 -17.30 5.07 -14.33
N LEU A 9 -16.80 3.85 -14.52
CA LEU A 9 -15.41 3.60 -14.85
C LEU A 9 -15.26 3.52 -16.38
N ASP A 10 -14.28 4.25 -16.92
CA ASP A 10 -13.80 4.05 -18.28
C ASP A 10 -12.97 2.77 -18.32
N VAL A 11 -13.65 1.65 -18.56
CA VAL A 11 -13.04 0.32 -18.57
C VAL A 11 -12.21 0.04 -19.82
N ASP A 12 -12.32 0.88 -20.85
CA ASP A 12 -11.60 0.71 -22.12
C ASP A 12 -10.15 1.16 -22.02
N GLN A 13 -9.80 1.90 -20.95
CA GLN A 13 -8.46 2.43 -20.72
C GLN A 13 -7.75 1.81 -19.51
N ARG A 14 -7.95 0.54 -19.25
CA ARG A 14 -7.23 -0.16 -18.19
C ARG A 14 -5.74 -0.18 -18.49
N GLN A 15 -4.96 0.44 -17.62
CA GLN A 15 -3.49 0.49 -17.74
C GLN A 15 -2.84 0.08 -16.43
N LEU A 16 -1.91 -0.86 -16.53
CA LEU A 16 -0.97 -1.14 -15.45
C LEU A 16 0.34 -0.41 -15.77
N SER A 17 0.68 0.59 -14.95
CA SER A 17 1.86 1.42 -15.17
C SER A 17 3.03 0.97 -14.32
N PHE A 18 4.18 0.77 -14.97
CA PHE A 18 5.45 0.52 -14.31
C PHE A 18 6.34 1.75 -14.46
N VAL A 19 6.81 2.28 -13.34
CA VAL A 19 7.61 3.50 -13.31
C VAL A 19 9.04 3.17 -12.94
N LEU A 20 9.96 3.37 -13.88
CA LEU A 20 11.39 3.28 -13.63
C LEU A 20 11.86 4.53 -12.87
N ASN A 21 12.49 4.31 -11.74
CA ASN A 21 13.03 5.37 -10.90
C ASN A 21 14.54 5.51 -11.11
N ARG A 22 15.10 6.63 -10.64
CA ARG A 22 16.55 6.79 -10.57
C ARG A 22 17.16 5.63 -9.77
N ARG A 23 18.36 5.19 -10.12
CA ARG A 23 19.05 4.01 -9.58
C ARG A 23 18.40 2.67 -9.96
N ASN A 24 17.73 2.63 -11.12
CA ASN A 24 17.27 1.41 -11.80
C ASN A 24 16.37 0.50 -10.95
N TRP A 25 15.45 1.08 -10.19
CA TRP A 25 14.40 0.32 -9.53
C TRP A 25 13.02 0.69 -10.08
N VAL A 26 12.15 -0.29 -10.16
CA VAL A 26 10.81 -0.19 -10.76
C VAL A 26 9.74 -0.24 -9.67
N ARG A 27 8.73 0.61 -9.79
CA ARG A 27 7.52 0.53 -8.97
C ARG A 27 6.26 0.45 -9.81
N THR A 28 5.24 -0.15 -9.24
CA THR A 28 3.87 -0.14 -9.75
C THR A 28 2.87 0.16 -8.64
N VAL A 29 1.68 0.59 -9.02
CA VAL A 29 0.57 0.84 -8.09
C VAL A 29 -0.60 -0.02 -8.48
N LEU A 30 -1.16 -0.73 -7.52
CA LEU A 30 -2.37 -1.54 -7.64
C LEU A 30 -3.50 -0.89 -6.86
N ILE A 31 -4.72 -1.04 -7.33
CA ILE A 31 -5.90 -0.46 -6.67
C ILE A 31 -6.79 -1.59 -6.15
N CYS A 32 -6.93 -1.63 -4.83
CA CYS A 32 -7.85 -2.50 -4.10
C CYS A 32 -7.68 -3.98 -4.49
N GLU A 33 -8.67 -4.56 -5.14
CA GLU A 33 -8.70 -5.97 -5.51
C GLU A 33 -7.64 -6.39 -6.53
N ASP A 34 -7.02 -5.44 -7.23
CA ASP A 34 -5.94 -5.75 -8.17
C ASP A 34 -4.77 -6.48 -7.47
N LEU A 35 -4.57 -6.23 -6.17
CA LEU A 35 -3.57 -6.96 -5.37
C LEU A 35 -3.85 -8.47 -5.33
N ALA A 36 -5.12 -8.87 -5.39
CA ALA A 36 -5.56 -10.26 -5.32
C ALA A 36 -5.92 -10.84 -6.68
N ARG A 37 -5.83 -10.04 -7.74
CA ARG A 37 -6.29 -10.43 -9.07
C ARG A 37 -5.24 -11.26 -9.79
N PHE A 38 -5.60 -12.51 -10.07
CA PHE A 38 -4.71 -13.45 -10.73
C PHE A 38 -4.44 -13.04 -12.20
N ASP A 39 -5.47 -12.66 -12.94
CA ASP A 39 -5.38 -12.28 -14.35
C ASP A 39 -6.06 -10.91 -14.57
N PRO A 40 -5.40 -9.98 -15.26
CA PRO A 40 -4.07 -10.05 -15.91
C PRO A 40 -2.92 -9.53 -15.01
N VAL A 41 -3.17 -9.15 -13.75
CA VAL A 41 -2.22 -8.38 -12.93
C VAL A 41 -1.00 -9.21 -12.52
N LEU A 42 -1.21 -10.40 -11.95
CA LEU A 42 -0.11 -11.22 -11.45
C LEU A 42 0.88 -11.64 -12.55
N PRO A 43 0.47 -12.10 -13.75
CA PRO A 43 1.38 -12.38 -14.84
C PRO A 43 2.21 -11.17 -15.28
N ALA A 44 1.63 -9.97 -15.29
CA ALA A 44 2.34 -8.74 -15.63
C ALA A 44 3.38 -8.37 -14.55
N ILE A 45 3.03 -8.52 -13.28
CA ILE A 45 3.95 -8.31 -12.16
C ILE A 45 5.13 -9.29 -12.22
N ASN A 46 4.86 -10.58 -12.44
CA ASN A 46 5.90 -11.61 -12.52
C ASN A 46 6.82 -11.42 -13.74
N ALA A 47 6.26 -10.97 -14.86
CA ALA A 47 7.03 -10.73 -16.08
C ALA A 47 7.98 -9.52 -15.95
N ILE A 48 7.57 -8.48 -15.23
CA ILE A 48 8.35 -7.24 -15.08
C ILE A 48 9.24 -7.27 -13.83
N GLY A 49 8.81 -7.93 -12.75
CA GLY A 49 9.55 -8.00 -11.50
C GLY A 49 9.77 -6.63 -10.84
N PRO A 50 8.72 -5.83 -10.55
CA PRO A 50 8.91 -4.51 -9.94
C PRO A 50 9.54 -4.66 -8.55
N ASN A 51 10.45 -3.77 -8.19
CA ASN A 51 11.08 -3.76 -6.87
C ASN A 51 10.10 -3.33 -5.77
N LEU A 52 9.08 -2.52 -6.12
CA LEU A 52 8.05 -2.06 -5.18
C LEU A 52 6.65 -2.13 -5.81
N VAL A 53 5.75 -2.80 -5.12
CA VAL A 53 4.32 -2.78 -5.39
C VAL A 53 3.64 -1.97 -4.29
N ILE A 54 2.89 -0.93 -4.66
CA ILE A 54 2.08 -0.13 -3.74
C ILE A 54 0.63 -0.49 -3.97
N ALA A 55 -0.05 -1.06 -2.99
CA ALA A 55 -1.46 -1.40 -3.06
C ALA A 55 -2.30 -0.39 -2.27
N LEU A 56 -3.15 0.36 -2.97
CA LEU A 56 -4.08 1.32 -2.38
C LEU A 56 -5.41 0.63 -2.11
N LEU A 57 -5.76 0.45 -0.84
CA LEU A 57 -6.88 -0.38 -0.43
C LEU A 57 -8.00 0.45 0.19
N LEU A 58 -9.24 0.22 -0.23
CA LEU A 58 -10.46 0.73 0.41
C LEU A 58 -10.92 -0.27 1.49
N ASP A 59 -10.04 -0.58 2.44
CA ASP A 59 -10.24 -1.61 3.45
C ASP A 59 -9.89 -1.08 4.85
N GLY A 60 -10.23 -1.85 5.88
CA GLY A 60 -9.92 -1.52 7.28
C GLY A 60 -8.42 -1.57 7.60
N PRO A 61 -8.06 -1.74 8.89
CA PRO A 61 -6.65 -1.76 9.32
C PRO A 61 -5.83 -2.79 8.55
N GLN A 62 -4.61 -2.41 8.16
CA GLN A 62 -3.72 -3.26 7.38
C GLN A 62 -2.90 -4.17 8.30
N LEU A 63 -3.57 -5.19 8.87
CA LEU A 63 -2.96 -6.14 9.81
C LEU A 63 -2.29 -7.29 9.06
N SER A 64 -1.23 -7.81 9.65
CA SER A 64 -0.49 -8.98 9.14
C SER A 64 -1.33 -10.25 9.04
N THR A 65 -2.46 -10.32 9.75
CA THR A 65 -3.40 -11.45 9.75
C THR A 65 -4.48 -11.36 8.69
N ARG A 66 -4.61 -10.22 8.01
CA ARG A 66 -5.67 -9.99 7.03
C ARG A 66 -5.28 -10.42 5.63
N TRP A 67 -6.28 -10.47 4.73
CA TRP A 67 -6.11 -10.92 3.35
C TRP A 67 -5.03 -10.17 2.55
N PRO A 68 -4.82 -8.83 2.69
CA PRO A 68 -3.79 -8.16 1.91
C PRO A 68 -2.38 -8.66 2.23
N ALA A 69 -2.13 -9.04 3.49
CA ALA A 69 -0.85 -9.58 3.90
C ALA A 69 -0.49 -10.90 3.19
N ARG A 70 -1.49 -11.73 2.90
CA ARG A 70 -1.30 -13.00 2.19
C ARG A 70 -0.83 -12.77 0.75
N TYR A 71 -1.50 -11.86 0.03
CA TYR A 71 -1.11 -11.52 -1.34
C TYR A 71 0.20 -10.75 -1.40
N ALA A 72 0.46 -9.88 -0.41
CA ALA A 72 1.76 -9.24 -0.27
C ALA A 72 2.89 -10.26 -0.08
N THR A 73 2.64 -11.36 0.64
CA THR A 73 3.61 -12.45 0.79
C THR A 73 3.89 -13.13 -0.55
N VAL A 74 2.85 -13.44 -1.34
CA VAL A 74 3.03 -14.05 -2.66
C VAL A 74 3.95 -13.20 -3.55
N LEU A 75 3.69 -11.88 -3.62
CA LEU A 75 4.51 -10.97 -4.43
C LEU A 75 5.92 -10.74 -3.85
N ALA A 76 6.09 -10.90 -2.55
CA ALA A 76 7.40 -10.80 -1.91
C ALA A 76 8.25 -12.06 -2.16
N ASP A 77 7.61 -13.23 -2.26
CA ASP A 77 8.27 -14.49 -2.55
C ASP A 77 8.57 -14.64 -4.05
N ASP A 78 7.63 -14.23 -4.91
CA ASP A 78 7.78 -14.27 -6.38
C ASP A 78 6.96 -13.12 -7.02
N PRO A 79 7.61 -12.15 -7.69
CA PRO A 79 8.98 -12.11 -8.21
C PRO A 79 10.04 -11.50 -7.25
N GLY A 80 9.76 -11.38 -5.97
CA GLY A 80 10.69 -10.75 -5.02
C GLY A 80 10.46 -9.24 -4.86
N SER A 81 9.21 -8.80 -4.99
CA SER A 81 8.82 -7.40 -4.82
C SER A 81 8.64 -7.04 -3.35
N ALA A 82 9.13 -5.87 -2.93
CA ALA A 82 8.63 -5.28 -1.71
C ALA A 82 7.18 -4.80 -1.93
N VAL A 83 6.31 -5.03 -0.97
CA VAL A 83 4.89 -4.65 -1.05
C VAL A 83 4.52 -3.71 0.08
N LEU A 84 3.93 -2.57 -0.28
CA LEU A 84 3.38 -1.60 0.64
C LEU A 84 1.87 -1.53 0.46
N SER A 85 1.11 -2.19 1.33
CA SER A 85 -0.34 -2.06 1.37
C SER A 85 -0.74 -0.85 2.20
N LEU A 86 -1.61 0.00 1.67
CA LEU A 86 -2.02 1.25 2.30
C LEU A 86 -3.55 1.38 2.35
N THR A 87 -4.05 1.94 3.43
CA THR A 87 -5.43 2.41 3.55
C THR A 87 -5.49 3.79 4.18
N SER A 88 -6.62 4.47 4.05
CA SER A 88 -6.80 5.75 4.71
C SER A 88 -7.18 5.57 6.18
N LEU A 89 -6.83 6.56 7.03
CA LEU A 89 -7.27 6.56 8.41
C LEU A 89 -8.80 6.54 8.53
N GLY A 90 -9.51 7.21 7.62
CA GLY A 90 -10.97 7.21 7.59
C GLY A 90 -11.57 5.80 7.41
N MET A 91 -10.91 4.94 6.62
CA MET A 91 -11.33 3.54 6.47
C MET A 91 -11.06 2.73 7.74
N VAL A 92 -9.94 2.97 8.41
CA VAL A 92 -9.62 2.34 9.70
C VAL A 92 -10.67 2.72 10.75
N GLU A 93 -11.00 4.02 10.88
CA GLU A 93 -12.02 4.52 11.81
C GLU A 93 -13.44 3.98 11.49
N ARG A 94 -13.75 3.81 10.21
CA ARG A 94 -15.01 3.19 9.78
C ARG A 94 -15.10 1.71 10.19
N ALA A 95 -14.00 0.98 10.08
CA ALA A 95 -13.91 -0.42 10.50
C ALA A 95 -14.07 -0.56 12.03
N ARG A 96 -13.54 0.40 12.80
CA ARG A 96 -13.70 0.48 14.25
C ARG A 96 -15.18 0.49 14.66
N LYS A 97 -16.01 1.29 13.99
CA LYS A 97 -17.45 1.37 14.24
C LYS A 97 -18.18 0.03 14.03
N ARG A 98 -17.55 -0.92 13.33
CA ARG A 98 -18.06 -2.26 13.06
C ARG A 98 -17.48 -3.35 13.98
N GLY A 99 -16.76 -2.95 15.04
CA GLY A 99 -16.17 -3.89 16.00
C GLY A 99 -14.88 -4.56 15.55
N VAL A 100 -14.22 -4.03 14.51
CA VAL A 100 -12.90 -4.50 14.08
C VAL A 100 -11.80 -3.85 14.92
N ASP A 101 -10.62 -4.45 14.96
CA ASP A 101 -9.44 -4.01 15.72
C ASP A 101 -9.21 -2.48 15.67
N PHE A 102 -8.89 -1.93 16.83
CA PHE A 102 -8.79 -0.48 17.06
C PHE A 102 -7.44 0.13 16.72
N ARG A 103 -6.45 -0.70 16.41
CA ARG A 103 -5.14 -0.19 16.07
C ARG A 103 -5.20 0.65 14.81
N ARG A 104 -4.53 1.81 14.83
CA ARG A 104 -4.50 2.77 13.72
C ARG A 104 -3.47 2.33 12.65
N VAL A 105 -3.53 1.05 12.25
CA VAL A 105 -2.62 0.47 11.28
C VAL A 105 -3.10 0.85 9.87
N VAL A 106 -2.48 1.87 9.32
CA VAL A 106 -2.82 2.44 7.99
C VAL A 106 -2.03 1.80 6.86
N GLY A 107 -1.04 0.99 7.16
CA GLY A 107 -0.26 0.31 6.14
C GLY A 107 0.39 -0.97 6.65
N LEU A 108 0.82 -1.80 5.70
CA LEU A 108 1.60 -2.99 5.94
C LEU A 108 2.76 -3.02 4.94
N TRP A 109 3.96 -3.18 5.44
CA TRP A 109 5.14 -3.46 4.65
C TRP A 109 5.45 -4.95 4.68
N LYS A 110 5.75 -5.50 3.53
CA LYS A 110 6.29 -6.86 3.35
C LYS A 110 7.40 -6.82 2.31
N ASP A 111 8.52 -7.49 2.56
CA ASP A 111 9.60 -7.56 1.58
C ASP A 111 10.21 -8.97 1.46
N PRO A 112 11.05 -9.22 0.43
CA PRO A 112 11.64 -10.52 0.17
C PRO A 112 12.56 -11.06 1.28
N SER A 113 13.04 -10.19 2.19
CA SER A 113 13.83 -10.64 3.34
C SER A 113 13.01 -11.35 4.41
N GLY A 114 11.68 -11.43 4.21
CA GLY A 114 10.73 -11.94 5.18
C GLY A 114 10.22 -10.89 6.18
N GLN A 115 10.74 -9.65 6.12
CA GLN A 115 10.29 -8.59 6.99
C GLN A 115 8.82 -8.28 6.76
N THR A 116 8.04 -8.32 7.83
CA THR A 116 6.64 -7.88 7.85
C THR A 116 6.48 -6.83 8.93
N LYS A 117 5.97 -5.65 8.58
CA LYS A 117 5.80 -4.56 9.53
C LYS A 117 4.48 -3.85 9.34
N GLU A 118 3.68 -3.84 10.40
CA GLU A 118 2.48 -3.03 10.49
C GLU A 118 2.86 -1.57 10.72
N LEU A 119 2.29 -0.67 9.94
CA LEU A 119 2.57 0.76 9.94
C LEU A 119 1.44 1.47 10.68
N GLU A 120 1.64 1.68 11.97
CA GLU A 120 0.67 2.32 12.83
C GLU A 120 0.85 3.85 12.82
N LEU A 121 -0.25 4.58 12.61
CA LEU A 121 -0.28 6.03 12.68
C LEU A 121 -0.61 6.45 14.11
N PRO A 122 0.34 7.04 14.87
CA PRO A 122 0.09 7.48 16.23
C PRO A 122 -1.00 8.53 16.31
N GLU A 123 -1.62 8.66 17.48
CA GLU A 123 -2.60 9.71 17.73
C GLU A 123 -2.00 11.10 17.47
N ASN A 124 -2.83 12.00 16.97
CA ASN A 124 -2.43 13.37 16.60
C ASN A 124 -1.30 13.46 15.55
N HIS A 125 -1.07 12.40 14.79
CA HIS A 125 -0.18 12.41 13.63
C HIS A 125 -1.00 12.28 12.33
N HIS A 126 -0.48 12.88 11.25
CA HIS A 126 -1.20 13.03 10.00
C HIS A 126 -0.61 12.20 8.86
N GLY A 127 0.58 11.63 9.08
CA GLY A 127 1.25 10.80 8.08
C GLY A 127 2.45 10.05 8.63
N LEU A 128 2.95 9.13 7.80
CA LEU A 128 4.18 8.39 8.03
C LEU A 128 5.15 8.66 6.89
N VAL A 129 6.40 8.87 7.21
CA VAL A 129 7.51 8.93 6.27
C VAL A 129 8.28 7.63 6.39
N LEU A 130 8.36 6.90 5.28
CA LEU A 130 9.10 5.65 5.20
C LEU A 130 10.47 5.91 4.57
N THR A 131 11.51 5.42 5.20
CA THR A 131 12.86 5.41 4.64
C THR A 131 13.12 4.03 4.06
N LEU A 132 13.37 3.98 2.75
CA LEU A 132 13.66 2.75 2.03
C LEU A 132 15.13 2.71 1.64
N THR A 133 15.73 1.55 1.73
CA THR A 133 17.12 1.31 1.31
C THR A 133 17.14 0.29 0.19
N LEU A 134 17.85 0.62 -0.89
CA LEU A 134 18.16 -0.32 -1.95
C LEU A 134 19.30 -1.22 -1.48
N ARG A 135 19.12 -2.51 -1.64
CA ARG A 135 20.16 -3.52 -1.38
C ARG A 135 20.33 -4.37 -2.62
N ASP A 136 21.56 -4.44 -3.07
CA ASP A 136 21.93 -5.34 -4.13
C ASP A 136 22.28 -6.69 -3.50
N SER A 137 21.75 -7.76 -4.07
CA SER A 137 22.06 -9.13 -3.70
C SER A 137 22.43 -9.92 -4.94
N THR A 138 23.47 -10.73 -4.83
CA THR A 138 23.79 -11.70 -5.87
C THR A 138 22.82 -12.88 -5.73
N GLN A 139 22.01 -13.09 -6.74
CA GLN A 139 21.15 -14.27 -6.79
C GLN A 139 21.88 -15.37 -7.57
N TRP A 140 21.90 -16.54 -6.96
CA TRP A 140 22.42 -17.71 -7.60
C TRP A 140 21.26 -18.69 -7.87
N THR A 141 21.14 -19.15 -9.11
CA THR A 141 20.18 -20.19 -9.46
C THR A 141 20.93 -21.47 -9.87
N MET A 142 20.41 -22.64 -9.46
CA MET A 142 21.03 -23.93 -9.78
C MET A 142 21.15 -24.20 -11.29
N ASP A 143 20.29 -23.59 -12.10
CA ASP A 143 20.27 -23.70 -13.55
C ASP A 143 21.21 -22.70 -14.24
N ARG A 144 21.98 -21.92 -13.49
CA ARG A 144 22.92 -20.89 -13.95
C ARG A 144 22.33 -19.82 -14.86
N ARG A 145 21.01 -19.63 -14.86
CA ARG A 145 20.37 -18.60 -15.68
C ARG A 145 20.61 -17.19 -15.14
N SER A 146 21.08 -17.07 -13.91
CA SER A 146 21.42 -15.81 -13.27
C SER A 146 22.90 -15.74 -12.91
N ASP A 147 23.79 -16.36 -13.68
CA ASP A 147 25.23 -16.15 -13.54
C ASP A 147 25.50 -14.64 -13.69
N ASP A 148 26.02 -14.02 -12.63
CA ASP A 148 26.22 -12.57 -12.46
C ASP A 148 24.94 -11.71 -12.30
N GLY A 149 23.77 -12.31 -12.09
CA GLY A 149 22.54 -11.59 -11.86
C GLY A 149 22.57 -10.86 -10.52
N MET A 150 22.77 -9.54 -10.55
CA MET A 150 22.52 -8.70 -9.38
C MET A 150 21.04 -8.33 -9.36
N SER A 151 20.34 -8.71 -8.30
CA SER A 151 18.99 -8.23 -8.04
C SER A 151 19.01 -7.13 -6.98
N THR A 152 18.22 -6.09 -7.22
CA THR A 152 18.10 -4.96 -6.31
C THR A 152 16.79 -5.07 -5.55
N HIS A 153 16.86 -5.14 -4.24
CA HIS A 153 15.69 -5.21 -3.35
C HIS A 153 15.52 -3.93 -2.54
N LEU A 154 14.26 -3.58 -2.28
CA LEU A 154 13.93 -2.50 -1.36
C LEU A 154 13.62 -3.07 0.02
N THR A 155 14.26 -2.49 1.04
CA THR A 155 14.00 -2.81 2.45
C THR A 155 13.56 -1.57 3.21
N LEU A 156 12.68 -1.74 4.20
CA LEU A 156 12.24 -0.66 5.06
C LEU A 156 13.26 -0.44 6.19
N SER A 157 14.03 0.64 6.10
CA SER A 157 15.05 0.98 7.09
C SER A 157 14.59 1.93 8.18
N GLY A 158 13.49 2.65 7.98
CA GLY A 158 12.97 3.57 8.99
C GLY A 158 11.51 3.97 8.76
N VAL A 159 10.83 4.29 9.86
CA VAL A 159 9.48 4.84 9.86
C VAL A 159 9.45 6.01 10.83
N ARG A 160 9.00 7.17 10.37
CA ARG A 160 8.84 8.36 11.18
C ARG A 160 7.43 8.92 11.00
N SER A 161 6.73 9.16 12.09
CA SER A 161 5.43 9.84 12.07
C SER A 161 5.61 11.35 11.96
N VAL A 162 4.69 12.01 11.27
CA VAL A 162 4.72 13.46 11.04
C VAL A 162 3.41 14.10 11.45
N ARG A 163 3.53 15.33 11.98
CA ARG A 163 2.41 16.23 12.24
C ARG A 163 2.51 17.38 11.25
N THR A 164 1.42 17.70 10.60
CA THR A 164 1.34 18.94 9.82
C THR A 164 0.95 20.08 10.74
N THR A 165 1.71 21.15 10.69
CA THR A 165 1.42 22.39 11.43
C THR A 165 0.54 23.35 10.61
N SER A 166 0.03 22.90 9.47
CA SER A 166 -0.78 23.74 8.58
C SER A 166 -2.07 24.17 9.27
N LYS A 167 -2.22 25.48 9.41
CA LYS A 167 -3.46 26.15 9.84
C LYS A 167 -4.56 26.09 8.77
N SER A 168 -4.44 25.27 7.74
CA SER A 168 -5.49 25.07 6.74
C SER A 168 -6.67 24.35 7.39
N GLY A 169 -7.70 25.09 7.71
CA GLY A 169 -8.84 24.67 8.54
C GLY A 169 -9.69 23.54 7.98
N TRP A 170 -9.44 23.06 6.76
CA TRP A 170 -10.16 21.92 6.21
C TRP A 170 -9.65 20.56 6.74
N LEU A 171 -8.37 20.47 7.12
CA LEU A 171 -7.79 19.25 7.73
C LEU A 171 -8.17 19.06 9.20
N LEU A 172 -8.71 20.11 9.84
CA LEU A 172 -9.08 20.10 11.25
C LEU A 172 -10.60 20.02 11.48
N ARG A 173 -11.40 20.02 10.43
CA ARG A 173 -12.86 19.86 10.58
C ARG A 173 -13.18 18.41 10.91
N THR A 174 -13.54 18.21 12.16
CA THR A 174 -14.22 16.97 12.55
C THR A 174 -15.64 16.95 11.93
N PRO A 175 -16.22 15.78 11.62
CA PRO A 175 -17.55 15.69 11.02
C PRO A 175 -18.71 16.27 11.85
N THR A 176 -18.45 16.77 13.03
CA THR A 176 -19.43 17.37 13.95
C THR A 176 -19.68 18.86 13.72
N ASP A 177 -18.87 19.53 12.91
CA ASP A 177 -19.06 20.96 12.60
C ASP A 177 -19.94 21.15 11.36
N SER A 178 -21.13 20.59 11.34
CA SER A 178 -22.18 21.00 10.39
C SER A 178 -22.67 22.39 10.80
N PRO A 179 -22.69 23.37 9.88
CA PRO A 179 -23.27 24.68 10.21
C PRO A 179 -24.75 24.49 10.51
N SER A 180 -25.15 24.88 11.71
CA SER A 180 -26.55 25.03 12.09
C SER A 180 -27.25 25.89 11.05
N GLN A 181 -28.29 25.36 10.44
CA GLN A 181 -29.20 26.09 9.57
C GLN A 181 -29.69 27.34 10.35
N ARG A 182 -29.31 28.50 9.88
CA ARG A 182 -29.96 29.74 10.30
C ARG A 182 -31.29 29.81 9.55
N THR A 183 -32.36 29.49 10.26
CA THR A 183 -33.72 29.90 9.89
C THR A 183 -33.86 31.42 10.14
N SER A 184 -34.19 32.12 9.12
CA SER A 184 -34.91 33.42 9.18
C SER A 184 -35.91 33.46 8.06
#